data_348a53e9f7e17e39626dd0227c7d7a00
#
_entry.id   348a53e9f7e17e39626dd0227c7d7a00
#
_cell.length_a   1.000
_cell.length_b   1.000
_cell.length_c   1.000
_cell.angle_alpha   90.00
_cell.angle_beta   90.00
_cell.angle_gamma   90.00
#
_symmetry.space_group_name_H-M   'P 1'
#
loop_
_entity.id
_entity.type
_entity.pdbx_description
1 polymer ?
#
loop_
_entity_poly.entity_id
_entity_poly.type
_entity_poly.pdbx_seq_one_letter_code
_entity_poly.pdbx_strand_id
1 'polypeptide(L)'
;SQYAGQLEPLCAPHFDIEGVNGGEYFSYFMVKKTMPINSIVESKGLIAVVNTMNSNSGMNVFRHEIEIINKLGAIEQFFKELKISGSHSNSLQYLIDEKADIASIDAASYYYLQRNNPELNSQLKVIGRSVKTPSPPFVTHSNNPLCDSIDLMETEALIETSYLFDSG
;
A
#
# COMPACT_ATOMS: atom_id res chain seq x y z
N SER A 1 -0.35 18.88 9.03
CA SER A 1 -0.78 17.66 9.73
C SER A 1 -1.11 18.00 11.18
N GLN A 2 -1.99 17.25 11.81
CA GLN A 2 -2.39 17.46 13.22
C GLN A 2 -1.23 17.27 14.23
N TYR A 3 -0.09 16.75 13.76
CA TYR A 3 1.12 16.51 14.56
C TYR A 3 2.28 17.46 14.21
N ALA A 4 2.03 18.49 13.42
CA ALA A 4 3.07 19.47 13.07
C ALA A 4 3.65 20.12 14.33
N GLY A 5 4.98 20.08 14.47
CA GLY A 5 5.72 20.59 15.64
C GLY A 5 5.76 19.67 16.85
N GLN A 6 5.11 18.49 16.79
CA GLN A 6 5.17 17.50 17.88
C GLN A 6 6.06 16.30 17.51
N LEU A 7 6.22 16.01 16.21
CA LEU A 7 6.98 14.90 15.71
C LEU A 7 8.10 15.39 14.80
N GLU A 8 9.26 14.76 14.92
CA GLU A 8 10.46 14.94 14.09
C GLU A 8 10.68 13.67 13.28
N PRO A 9 10.90 13.77 11.95
CA PRO A 9 11.27 12.62 11.14
C PRO A 9 12.71 12.22 11.44
N LEU A 10 12.94 10.93 11.65
CA LEU A 10 14.26 10.36 11.90
C LEU A 10 14.92 9.90 10.59
N CYS A 11 14.25 8.99 9.88
CA CYS A 11 14.71 8.47 8.60
C CYS A 11 13.51 7.91 7.82
N ALA A 12 13.71 7.71 6.52
CA ALA A 12 12.74 6.99 5.67
C ALA A 12 13.28 5.58 5.37
N PRO A 13 12.45 4.54 5.46
CA PRO A 13 12.87 3.20 5.13
C PRO A 13 13.17 3.09 3.62
N HIS A 14 14.25 2.38 3.30
CA HIS A 14 14.55 1.94 1.95
C HIS A 14 14.16 0.46 1.83
N PHE A 15 13.25 0.15 0.93
CA PHE A 15 12.84 -1.22 0.71
C PHE A 15 13.65 -1.82 -0.46
N ASP A 16 14.30 -2.97 -0.23
CA ASP A 16 14.94 -3.75 -1.29
C ASP A 16 13.89 -4.55 -2.05
N ILE A 17 13.16 -3.85 -2.91
CA ILE A 17 12.07 -4.39 -3.71
C ILE A 17 12.24 -3.90 -5.14
N GLU A 18 12.02 -4.79 -6.09
CA GLU A 18 12.13 -4.47 -7.53
C GLU A 18 11.29 -3.24 -7.91
N GLY A 19 11.94 -2.23 -8.45
CA GLY A 19 11.32 -0.98 -8.86
C GLY A 19 11.18 0.08 -7.78
N VAL A 20 11.62 -0.20 -6.55
CA VAL A 20 11.73 0.77 -5.45
C VAL A 20 13.16 1.27 -5.36
N ASN A 21 13.36 2.57 -5.27
CA ASN A 21 14.68 3.19 -5.11
C ASN A 21 14.60 4.38 -4.15
N GLY A 22 15.58 4.50 -3.26
CA GLY A 22 15.89 5.75 -2.57
C GLY A 22 14.80 6.33 -1.68
N GLY A 23 14.15 5.54 -0.83
CA GLY A 23 13.14 6.04 0.11
C GLY A 23 11.80 6.36 -0.54
N GLU A 24 11.54 5.81 -1.72
CA GLU A 24 10.23 5.83 -2.39
C GLU A 24 9.57 4.46 -2.29
N TYR A 25 8.26 4.42 -2.49
CA TYR A 25 7.49 3.18 -2.64
C TYR A 25 6.30 3.41 -3.57
N PHE A 26 5.63 2.33 -3.95
CA PHE A 26 4.44 2.36 -4.79
C PHE A 26 3.47 1.27 -4.36
N SER A 27 2.29 1.24 -4.97
CA SER A 27 1.30 0.19 -4.75
C SER A 27 1.02 -0.58 -6.02
N TYR A 28 0.74 -1.85 -5.89
CA TYR A 28 0.21 -2.70 -6.95
C TYR A 28 -1.31 -2.60 -7.00
N PHE A 29 -1.86 -2.53 -8.21
CA PHE A 29 -3.27 -2.78 -8.45
C PHE A 29 -3.44 -4.24 -8.81
N MET A 30 -4.15 -4.98 -7.97
CA MET A 30 -4.21 -6.43 -8.00
C MET A 30 -5.64 -6.92 -8.16
N VAL A 31 -5.77 -8.02 -8.87
CA VAL A 31 -7.04 -8.72 -9.08
C VAL A 31 -6.85 -10.22 -8.93
N LYS A 32 -7.93 -10.99 -8.81
CA LYS A 32 -7.89 -12.45 -8.89
C LYS A 32 -7.34 -12.88 -10.26
N LYS A 33 -6.48 -13.88 -10.30
CA LYS A 33 -5.77 -14.33 -11.51
C LYS A 33 -6.72 -14.74 -12.65
N THR A 34 -7.87 -15.28 -12.29
CA THR A 34 -8.92 -15.71 -13.24
C THR A 34 -9.71 -14.56 -13.83
N MET A 35 -9.60 -13.35 -13.27
CA MET A 35 -10.36 -12.20 -13.76
C MET A 35 -9.84 -11.76 -15.15
N PRO A 36 -10.73 -11.57 -16.15
CA PRO A 36 -10.33 -11.32 -17.54
C PRO A 36 -10.01 -9.84 -17.83
N ILE A 37 -9.39 -9.12 -16.86
CA ILE A 37 -8.91 -7.73 -17.02
C ILE A 37 -7.41 -7.66 -16.82
N ASN A 38 -6.74 -6.74 -17.53
CA ASN A 38 -5.29 -6.59 -17.52
C ASN A 38 -4.83 -5.14 -17.29
N SER A 39 -5.78 -4.24 -17.07
CA SER A 39 -5.50 -2.83 -16.78
C SER A 39 -6.51 -2.28 -15.78
N ILE A 40 -6.10 -1.21 -15.08
CA ILE A 40 -6.96 -0.53 -14.11
C ILE A 40 -8.18 0.14 -14.80
N VAL A 41 -8.05 0.53 -16.07
CA VAL A 41 -9.17 1.13 -16.84
C VAL A 41 -10.34 0.15 -16.99
N GLU A 42 -10.03 -1.13 -17.16
CA GLU A 42 -11.01 -2.20 -17.33
C GLU A 42 -11.76 -2.53 -16.03
N SER A 43 -11.31 -2.00 -14.90
CA SER A 43 -11.96 -2.22 -13.61
C SER A 43 -13.15 -1.28 -13.33
N LYS A 44 -13.53 -0.44 -14.29
CA LYS A 44 -14.68 0.45 -14.13
C LYS A 44 -15.97 -0.34 -13.87
N GLY A 45 -16.73 0.08 -12.85
CA GLY A 45 -17.98 -0.55 -12.45
C GLY A 45 -17.81 -1.82 -11.61
N LEU A 46 -16.57 -2.21 -11.27
CA LEU A 46 -16.27 -3.33 -10.38
C LEU A 46 -16.31 -2.92 -8.90
N ILE A 47 -16.12 -3.88 -8.00
CA ILE A 47 -16.03 -3.66 -6.56
C ILE A 47 -14.55 -3.50 -6.20
N ALA A 48 -14.16 -2.34 -5.67
CA ALA A 48 -12.81 -2.08 -5.19
C ALA A 48 -12.69 -2.31 -3.68
N VAL A 49 -11.50 -2.63 -3.22
CA VAL A 49 -11.16 -2.71 -1.79
C VAL A 49 -9.85 -2.00 -1.49
N VAL A 50 -9.83 -1.27 -0.37
CA VAL A 50 -8.64 -0.63 0.20
C VAL A 50 -8.51 -1.02 1.67
N ASN A 51 -7.30 -0.91 2.21
CA ASN A 51 -7.07 -1.21 3.62
C ASN A 51 -7.80 -0.21 4.54
N THR A 52 -7.57 1.10 4.38
CA THR A 52 -8.26 2.16 5.13
C THR A 52 -8.45 3.42 4.27
N MET A 53 -9.41 4.27 4.63
CA MET A 53 -9.66 5.53 3.92
C MET A 53 -8.52 6.55 4.02
N ASN A 54 -7.72 6.47 5.08
CA ASN A 54 -6.60 7.38 5.33
C ASN A 54 -5.25 6.82 4.84
N SER A 55 -5.24 5.65 4.23
CA SER A 55 -4.02 5.02 3.73
C SER A 55 -3.51 5.73 2.48
N ASN A 56 -2.20 6.03 2.45
CA ASN A 56 -1.58 6.52 1.23
C ASN A 56 -1.50 5.40 0.17
N SER A 57 -0.94 4.26 0.51
CA SER A 57 -0.76 3.11 -0.39
C SER A 57 -2.07 2.43 -0.81
N GLY A 58 -3.08 2.46 0.05
CA GLY A 58 -4.38 1.90 -0.28
C GLY A 58 -5.26 2.91 -1.03
N MET A 59 -5.64 3.99 -0.37
CA MET A 59 -6.69 4.89 -0.85
C MET A 59 -6.18 6.05 -1.70
N ASN A 60 -5.14 6.78 -1.24
CA ASN A 60 -4.75 8.03 -1.90
C ASN A 60 -4.16 7.79 -3.29
N VAL A 61 -3.22 6.83 -3.42
CA VAL A 61 -2.62 6.51 -4.73
C VAL A 61 -3.66 5.89 -5.67
N PHE A 62 -4.60 5.10 -5.14
CA PHE A 62 -5.66 4.51 -5.94
C PHE A 62 -6.63 5.59 -6.45
N ARG A 63 -7.03 6.52 -5.58
CA ARG A 63 -7.84 7.68 -5.98
C ARG A 63 -7.14 8.50 -7.05
N HIS A 64 -5.87 8.80 -6.87
CA HIS A 64 -5.07 9.55 -7.83
C HIS A 64 -5.08 8.91 -9.23
N GLU A 65 -4.83 7.60 -9.32
CA GLU A 65 -4.85 6.89 -10.61
C GLU A 65 -6.24 6.89 -11.24
N ILE A 66 -7.28 6.70 -10.45
CA ILE A 66 -8.66 6.72 -10.96
C ILE A 66 -9.07 8.12 -11.42
N GLU A 67 -8.69 9.17 -10.72
CA GLU A 67 -8.96 10.56 -11.13
C GLU A 67 -8.32 10.89 -12.48
N ILE A 68 -7.08 10.45 -12.72
CA ILE A 68 -6.42 10.59 -14.02
C ILE A 68 -7.19 9.85 -15.12
N ILE A 69 -7.52 8.58 -14.91
CA ILE A 69 -8.20 7.72 -15.88
C ILE A 69 -9.62 8.22 -16.16
N ASN A 70 -10.34 8.65 -15.12
CA ASN A 70 -11.73 9.10 -15.19
C ASN A 70 -11.85 10.62 -15.46
N LYS A 71 -10.77 11.25 -15.96
CA LYS A 71 -10.70 12.69 -16.26
C LYS A 71 -11.17 13.56 -15.09
N LEU A 72 -10.57 13.33 -13.94
CA LEU A 72 -10.84 13.99 -12.66
C LEU A 72 -12.22 13.68 -12.04
N GLY A 73 -12.86 12.60 -12.49
CA GLY A 73 -14.06 12.05 -11.81
C GLY A 73 -13.68 11.29 -10.53
N ALA A 74 -14.53 11.37 -9.52
CA ALA A 74 -14.30 10.76 -8.23
C ALA A 74 -14.22 9.21 -8.30
N ILE A 75 -13.41 8.61 -7.43
CA ILE A 75 -13.23 7.14 -7.35
C ILE A 75 -14.56 6.42 -7.08
N GLU A 76 -15.45 7.02 -6.30
CA GLU A 76 -16.78 6.51 -5.98
C GLU A 76 -17.72 6.45 -7.19
N GLN A 77 -17.44 7.23 -8.23
CA GLN A 77 -18.17 7.20 -9.50
C GLN A 77 -17.59 6.20 -10.49
N PHE A 78 -16.34 5.80 -10.28
CA PHE A 78 -15.65 4.83 -11.13
C PHE A 78 -16.00 3.39 -10.76
N PHE A 79 -16.02 3.09 -9.47
CA PHE A 79 -16.34 1.77 -8.95
C PHE A 79 -17.84 1.65 -8.58
N LYS A 80 -18.36 0.42 -8.69
CA LYS A 80 -19.70 0.10 -8.20
C LYS A 80 -19.79 0.22 -6.67
N GLU A 81 -18.71 -0.16 -5.99
CA GLU A 81 -18.60 -0.15 -4.54
C GLU A 81 -17.14 -0.03 -4.14
N LEU A 82 -16.86 0.68 -3.06
CA LEU A 82 -15.55 0.77 -2.44
C LEU A 82 -15.63 0.22 -1.02
N LYS A 83 -14.93 -0.90 -0.77
CA LYS A 83 -14.88 -1.60 0.52
C LYS A 83 -13.63 -1.23 1.30
N ILE A 84 -13.71 -1.36 2.64
CA ILE A 84 -12.59 -1.19 3.56
C ILE A 84 -12.35 -2.52 4.25
N SER A 85 -11.11 -3.03 4.18
CA SER A 85 -10.74 -4.35 4.70
C SER A 85 -10.01 -4.32 6.04
N GLY A 86 -9.46 -3.15 6.43
CA GLY A 86 -8.67 -2.98 7.63
C GLY A 86 -7.15 -3.14 7.41
N SER A 87 -6.71 -4.02 6.51
CA SER A 87 -5.28 -4.26 6.22
C SER A 87 -5.05 -4.68 4.78
N HIS A 88 -3.80 -4.58 4.27
CA HIS A 88 -3.44 -5.08 2.93
C HIS A 88 -3.60 -6.60 2.83
N SER A 89 -3.30 -7.34 3.89
CA SER A 89 -3.53 -8.79 3.95
C SER A 89 -5.01 -9.13 3.78
N ASN A 90 -5.89 -8.44 4.50
CA ASN A 90 -7.34 -8.62 4.35
C ASN A 90 -7.83 -8.21 2.97
N SER A 91 -7.24 -7.15 2.36
CA SER A 91 -7.60 -6.76 0.99
C SER A 91 -7.28 -7.87 -0.02
N LEU A 92 -6.12 -8.56 0.11
CA LEU A 92 -5.80 -9.72 -0.71
C LEU A 92 -6.78 -10.87 -0.49
N GLN A 93 -7.15 -11.12 0.77
CA GLN A 93 -8.15 -12.15 1.10
C GLN A 93 -9.53 -11.83 0.50
N TYR A 94 -9.92 -10.54 0.45
CA TYR A 94 -11.17 -10.13 -0.21
C TYR A 94 -11.16 -10.45 -1.71
N LEU A 95 -10.01 -10.33 -2.39
CA LEU A 95 -9.90 -10.75 -3.80
C LEU A 95 -10.03 -12.26 -3.96
N ILE A 96 -9.36 -13.03 -3.09
CA ILE A 96 -9.39 -14.51 -3.11
C ILE A 96 -10.81 -15.01 -2.86
N ASP A 97 -11.50 -14.45 -1.87
CA ASP A 97 -12.87 -14.79 -1.48
C ASP A 97 -13.95 -14.21 -2.43
N GLU A 98 -13.55 -13.50 -3.49
CA GLU A 98 -14.46 -12.84 -4.43
C GLU A 98 -15.41 -11.83 -3.77
N LYS A 99 -14.99 -11.26 -2.62
CA LYS A 99 -15.71 -10.18 -1.94
C LYS A 99 -15.44 -8.81 -2.56
N ALA A 100 -14.34 -8.70 -3.31
CA ALA A 100 -13.97 -7.54 -4.12
C ALA A 100 -13.25 -8.02 -5.38
N ASP A 101 -13.19 -7.15 -6.39
CA ASP A 101 -12.66 -7.46 -7.70
C ASP A 101 -11.23 -6.91 -7.90
N ILE A 102 -10.94 -5.75 -7.32
CA ILE A 102 -9.65 -5.05 -7.42
C ILE A 102 -9.24 -4.47 -6.07
N ALA A 103 -7.92 -4.51 -5.79
CA ALA A 103 -7.34 -3.91 -4.58
C ALA A 103 -6.09 -3.07 -4.91
N SER A 104 -5.85 -2.03 -4.11
CA SER A 104 -4.59 -1.31 -4.05
C SER A 104 -3.76 -1.83 -2.87
N ILE A 105 -2.60 -2.42 -3.17
CA ILE A 105 -1.76 -3.12 -2.20
C ILE A 105 -0.37 -2.50 -2.19
N ASP A 106 0.09 -2.07 -1.03
CA ASP A 106 1.46 -1.61 -0.82
C ASP A 106 2.49 -2.64 -1.29
N ALA A 107 3.49 -2.21 -2.07
CA ALA A 107 4.46 -3.12 -2.69
C ALA A 107 5.33 -3.83 -1.65
N ALA A 108 5.72 -3.14 -0.55
CA ALA A 108 6.48 -3.77 0.52
C ALA A 108 5.63 -4.79 1.26
N SER A 109 4.39 -4.43 1.63
CA SER A 109 3.44 -5.35 2.24
C SER A 109 3.23 -6.59 1.38
N TYR A 110 3.04 -6.44 0.07
CA TYR A 110 2.88 -7.57 -0.85
C TYR A 110 4.12 -8.45 -0.92
N TYR A 111 5.31 -7.85 -1.00
CA TYR A 111 6.59 -8.56 -1.04
C TYR A 111 6.76 -9.49 0.17
N TYR A 112 6.46 -9.03 1.38
CA TYR A 112 6.55 -9.86 2.58
C TYR A 112 5.41 -10.89 2.68
N LEU A 113 4.18 -10.51 2.32
CA LEU A 113 3.04 -11.43 2.35
C LEU A 113 3.23 -12.62 1.38
N GLN A 114 3.75 -12.37 0.16
CA GLN A 114 4.01 -13.45 -0.80
C GLN A 114 5.15 -14.38 -0.37
N ARG A 115 6.15 -13.91 0.37
CA ARG A 115 7.22 -14.76 0.93
C ARG A 115 6.69 -15.72 1.97
N ASN A 116 5.74 -15.25 2.80
CA ASN A 116 5.11 -16.06 3.83
C ASN A 116 3.97 -16.94 3.29
N ASN A 117 3.38 -16.56 2.15
CA ASN A 117 2.33 -17.32 1.47
C ASN A 117 2.57 -17.31 -0.06
N PRO A 118 3.41 -18.22 -0.58
CA PRO A 118 3.73 -18.28 -2.02
C PRO A 118 2.52 -18.57 -2.91
N GLU A 119 1.43 -19.11 -2.37
CA GLU A 119 0.20 -19.40 -3.13
C GLU A 119 -0.50 -18.11 -3.60
N LEU A 120 -0.22 -16.96 -3.00
CA LEU A 120 -0.76 -15.67 -3.44
C LEU A 120 -0.46 -15.43 -4.94
N ASN A 121 0.76 -15.76 -5.39
CA ASN A 121 1.17 -15.60 -6.79
C ASN A 121 0.42 -16.51 -7.76
N SER A 122 -0.13 -17.62 -7.28
CA SER A 122 -0.94 -18.52 -8.09
C SER A 122 -2.38 -18.04 -8.21
N GLN A 123 -2.89 -17.30 -7.23
CA GLN A 123 -4.28 -16.88 -7.13
C GLN A 123 -4.53 -15.45 -7.61
N LEU A 124 -3.52 -14.59 -7.51
CA LEU A 124 -3.60 -13.16 -7.80
C LEU A 124 -2.67 -12.74 -8.94
N LYS A 125 -2.99 -11.63 -9.58
CA LYS A 125 -2.12 -10.98 -10.58
C LYS A 125 -2.13 -9.46 -10.41
N VAL A 126 -0.99 -8.85 -10.75
CA VAL A 126 -0.83 -7.41 -10.86
C VAL A 126 -1.32 -6.95 -12.23
N ILE A 127 -2.15 -5.91 -12.28
CA ILE A 127 -2.67 -5.28 -13.51
C ILE A 127 -2.19 -3.82 -13.68
N GLY A 128 -1.45 -3.31 -12.70
CA GLY A 128 -0.89 -1.96 -12.75
C GLY A 128 -0.12 -1.62 -11.49
N ARG A 129 0.55 -0.46 -11.53
CA ARG A 129 1.29 0.13 -10.41
C ARG A 129 0.89 1.59 -10.27
N SER A 130 0.89 2.09 -9.06
CA SER A 130 0.71 3.52 -8.81
C SER A 130 1.97 4.32 -9.17
N VAL A 131 1.83 5.64 -9.21
CA VAL A 131 2.98 6.54 -9.10
C VAL A 131 3.76 6.23 -7.83
N LYS A 132 5.06 6.49 -7.86
CA LYS A 132 5.90 6.41 -6.66
C LYS A 132 5.60 7.58 -5.73
N THR A 133 5.60 7.31 -4.44
CA THR A 133 5.47 8.30 -3.38
C THR A 133 6.60 8.12 -2.36
N PRO A 134 6.96 9.16 -1.60
CA PRO A 134 7.93 9.01 -0.51
C PRO A 134 7.47 7.97 0.51
N SER A 135 8.38 7.14 0.97
CA SER A 135 8.13 6.19 2.07
C SER A 135 7.75 6.95 3.34
N PRO A 136 6.78 6.45 4.12
CA PRO A 136 6.46 7.03 5.42
C PRO A 136 7.72 7.04 6.30
N PRO A 137 8.12 8.19 6.86
CA PRO A 137 9.30 8.25 7.71
C PRO A 137 9.03 7.60 9.07
N PHE A 138 10.07 7.06 9.69
CA PHE A 138 10.07 6.86 11.13
C PHE A 138 10.09 8.23 11.81
N VAL A 139 9.26 8.38 12.81
CA VAL A 139 9.13 9.66 13.53
C VAL A 139 9.32 9.44 15.02
N THR A 140 9.81 10.48 15.70
CA THR A 140 9.87 10.53 17.17
C THR A 140 9.28 11.83 17.67
N HIS A 141 9.06 11.92 18.98
CA HIS A 141 8.64 13.18 19.59
C HIS A 141 9.76 14.21 19.53
N SER A 142 9.46 15.47 19.21
CA SER A 142 10.45 16.54 19.01
C SER A 142 11.40 16.77 20.19
N ASN A 143 11.02 16.36 21.40
CA ASN A 143 11.85 16.44 22.60
C ASN A 143 12.58 15.15 22.93
N ASN A 144 12.62 14.16 22.01
CA ASN A 144 13.31 12.90 22.26
C ASN A 144 14.82 13.06 22.00
N PRO A 145 15.70 12.74 22.97
CA PRO A 145 17.16 12.82 22.80
C PRO A 145 17.69 11.87 21.70
N LEU A 146 16.91 10.92 21.22
CA LEU A 146 17.26 10.10 20.06
C LEU A 146 17.35 10.92 18.75
N CYS A 147 16.75 12.11 18.68
CA CYS A 147 16.91 12.98 17.52
C CYS A 147 18.36 13.37 17.26
N ASP A 148 19.17 13.47 18.31
CA ASP A 148 20.58 13.86 18.22
C ASP A 148 21.55 12.67 18.04
N SER A 149 21.06 11.44 18.19
CA SER A 149 21.92 10.25 18.31
C SER A 149 21.69 9.15 17.26
N ILE A 150 20.79 9.36 16.30
CA ILE A 150 20.59 8.40 15.21
C ILE A 150 21.64 8.65 14.13
N ASP A 151 22.84 8.17 14.38
CA ASP A 151 23.71 7.68 13.32
C ASP A 151 22.99 6.47 12.69
N LEU A 152 22.81 6.55 11.40
CA LEU A 152 22.10 5.58 10.54
C LEU A 152 22.39 4.13 10.95
N MET A 153 21.65 3.60 11.90
CA MET A 153 21.66 2.17 12.17
C MET A 153 21.08 1.47 10.93
N GLU A 154 21.83 0.52 10.43
CA GLU A 154 21.44 -0.30 9.28
C GLU A 154 19.99 -0.78 9.46
N THR A 155 19.12 -0.30 8.59
CA THR A 155 17.68 -0.36 8.71
C THR A 155 17.08 -1.76 8.50
N GLU A 156 17.87 -2.77 8.18
CA GLU A 156 17.41 -4.15 7.97
C GLU A 156 16.77 -4.77 9.22
N ALA A 157 17.31 -4.48 10.42
CA ALA A 157 16.81 -5.06 11.67
C ALA A 157 15.47 -4.47 12.16
N LEU A 158 15.13 -3.23 11.77
CA LEU A 158 13.90 -2.57 12.21
C LEU A 158 12.66 -2.98 11.40
N ILE A 159 12.86 -3.47 10.18
CA ILE A 159 11.77 -3.87 9.29
C ILE A 159 11.16 -5.21 9.73
N GLU A 160 11.97 -6.15 10.23
CA GLU A 160 11.45 -7.44 10.72
C GLU A 160 10.54 -7.30 11.94
N THR A 161 10.74 -6.27 12.78
CA THR A 161 9.95 -6.07 13.99
C THR A 161 8.63 -5.33 13.76
N SER A 162 8.52 -4.49 12.75
CA SER A 162 7.28 -3.72 12.50
C SER A 162 6.11 -4.56 11.97
N TYR A 163 6.40 -5.67 11.29
CA TYR A 163 5.37 -6.59 10.78
C TYR A 163 4.79 -7.56 11.83
N LEU A 164 5.41 -7.65 13.01
CA LEU A 164 4.89 -8.44 14.12
C LEU A 164 3.72 -7.77 14.86
N PHE A 165 3.47 -6.48 14.63
CA PHE A 165 2.42 -5.72 15.31
C PHE A 165 1.10 -5.60 14.54
N ASP A 166 1.04 -6.06 13.28
CA ASP A 166 -0.18 -5.99 12.45
C ASP A 166 -1.00 -7.31 12.46
N SER A 167 -0.68 -8.22 13.39
CA SER A 167 -1.34 -9.51 13.60
C SER A 167 -2.17 -9.57 14.90
N GLY A 168 -2.73 -8.44 15.32
CA GLY A 168 -3.64 -8.31 16.44
C GLY A 168 -5.03 -7.89 16.02
#